data_7d96e002440b1c8c6fcc3d1878174229
#
_entry.id   7d96e002440b1c8c6fcc3d1878174229
#
_cell.length_a   1.000
_cell.length_b   1.000
_cell.length_c   1.000
_cell.angle_alpha   90.00
_cell.angle_beta   90.00
_cell.angle_gamma   90.00
#
_symmetry.space_group_name_H-M   'P 1'
#
loop_
_entity.id
_entity.type
_entity.pdbx_description
1 polymer ?
#
loop_
_entity_poly.entity_id
_entity_poly.type
_entity_poly.pdbx_seq_one_letter_code
_entity_poly.pdbx_strand_id
1 'polypeptide(L)'
;MTSPQKIPAIDPVKLDRLAEVAVRIGLQLQSGQDLLITAPLAAVPLVRRITEHAYKAGAGLVTSFYSDEEATLMRYRNAPGDSFDRSAGWLYEGMAKAFSANTARLAVAGD
;
A
#
# COMPACT_ATOMS: atom_id res chain seq x y z
N MET A 1 30.03 -3.08 -11.83
CA MET A 1 28.69 -3.47 -11.45
C MET A 1 27.73 -2.34 -11.73
N THR A 2 26.82 -2.58 -12.60
CA THR A 2 25.77 -1.61 -12.80
C THR A 2 24.91 -1.58 -11.56
N SER A 3 24.79 -0.42 -10.95
CA SER A 3 23.81 -0.25 -9.91
C SER A 3 22.44 -0.66 -10.46
N PRO A 4 21.59 -1.29 -9.64
CA PRO A 4 20.23 -1.53 -10.07
C PRO A 4 19.68 -0.23 -10.61
N GLN A 5 18.93 -0.34 -11.68
CA GLN A 5 18.32 0.83 -12.28
C GLN A 5 17.65 1.64 -11.22
N LYS A 6 18.21 2.79 -10.95
CA LYS A 6 17.53 3.74 -10.11
C LYS A 6 16.29 4.17 -10.86
N ILE A 7 15.16 3.83 -10.29
CA ILE A 7 13.94 4.46 -10.72
C ILE A 7 14.20 5.96 -10.57
N PRO A 8 14.13 6.75 -11.64
CA PRO A 8 14.34 8.17 -11.53
C PRO A 8 13.43 8.70 -10.42
N ALA A 9 14.01 9.45 -9.51
CA ALA A 9 13.21 10.06 -8.46
C ALA A 9 12.12 10.90 -9.13
N ILE A 10 10.88 10.56 -8.87
CA ILE A 10 9.76 11.33 -9.37
C ILE A 10 9.85 12.72 -8.74
N ASP A 11 9.69 13.75 -9.56
CA ASP A 11 9.61 15.12 -9.09
C ASP A 11 8.61 15.19 -7.92
N PRO A 12 9.02 15.74 -6.76
CA PRO A 12 8.13 15.82 -5.61
C PRO A 12 6.78 16.49 -5.90
N VAL A 13 6.76 17.48 -6.78
CA VAL A 13 5.52 18.16 -7.15
C VAL A 13 4.58 17.21 -7.92
N LYS A 14 5.13 16.44 -8.85
CA LYS A 14 4.35 15.45 -9.60
C LYS A 14 3.87 14.32 -8.70
N LEU A 15 4.71 13.88 -7.78
CA LEU A 15 4.37 12.84 -6.83
C LEU A 15 3.21 13.28 -5.93
N ASP A 16 3.27 14.50 -5.45
CA ASP A 16 2.22 15.06 -4.60
C ASP A 16 0.90 15.20 -5.35
N ARG A 17 0.96 15.67 -6.60
CA ARG A 17 -0.23 15.79 -7.45
C ARG A 17 -0.86 14.43 -7.73
N LEU A 18 -0.04 13.41 -8.00
CA LEU A 18 -0.54 12.05 -8.20
C LEU A 18 -1.27 11.54 -6.98
N ALA A 19 -0.70 11.78 -5.80
CA ALA A 19 -1.33 11.39 -4.54
C ALA A 19 -2.65 12.12 -4.31
N GLU A 20 -2.68 13.42 -4.57
CA GLU A 20 -3.90 14.23 -4.43
C GLU A 20 -5.02 13.71 -5.33
N VAL A 21 -4.69 13.42 -6.59
CA VAL A 21 -5.66 12.89 -7.56
C VAL A 21 -6.17 11.53 -7.12
N ALA A 22 -5.28 10.66 -6.65
CA ALA A 22 -5.67 9.33 -6.19
C ALA A 22 -6.69 9.41 -5.05
N VAL A 23 -6.51 10.34 -4.13
CA VAL A 23 -7.40 10.49 -2.98
C VAL A 23 -8.73 11.17 -3.40
N ARG A 24 -8.65 12.28 -4.10
CA ARG A 24 -9.83 13.10 -4.41
C ARG A 24 -10.73 12.46 -5.45
N ILE A 25 -10.14 11.87 -6.48
CA ILE A 25 -10.91 11.36 -7.62
C ILE A 25 -11.06 9.85 -7.51
N GLY A 26 -9.96 9.13 -7.22
CA GLY A 26 -9.95 7.68 -7.21
C GLY A 26 -10.73 7.07 -6.05
N LEU A 27 -10.48 7.56 -4.84
CA LEU A 27 -11.04 6.96 -3.63
C LEU A 27 -12.40 7.52 -3.24
N GLN A 28 -12.62 8.82 -3.44
CA GLN A 28 -13.86 9.50 -3.03
C GLN A 28 -14.18 9.19 -1.56
N LEU A 29 -13.20 9.39 -0.68
CA LEU A 29 -13.35 9.10 0.74
C LEU A 29 -14.49 9.90 1.37
N GLN A 30 -15.28 9.22 2.17
CA GLN A 30 -16.27 9.87 3.01
C GLN A 30 -15.60 10.39 4.28
N SER A 31 -16.14 11.46 4.86
CA SER A 31 -15.62 11.99 6.12
C SER A 31 -15.64 10.93 7.21
N GLY A 32 -14.49 10.74 7.87
CA GLY A 32 -14.34 9.75 8.92
C GLY A 32 -14.12 8.32 8.45
N GLN A 33 -14.12 8.08 7.14
CA GLN A 33 -13.91 6.74 6.60
C GLN A 33 -12.45 6.32 6.76
N ASP A 34 -12.23 5.08 7.20
CA ASP A 34 -10.90 4.51 7.29
C ASP A 34 -10.40 4.10 5.91
N LEU A 35 -9.08 4.07 5.76
CA LEU A 35 -8.42 3.70 4.52
C LEU A 35 -7.32 2.69 4.78
N LEU A 36 -7.31 1.61 4.01
CA LEU A 36 -6.18 0.68 3.97
C LEU A 36 -5.43 0.86 2.66
N ILE A 37 -4.14 1.13 2.75
CA ILE A 37 -3.25 1.22 1.59
C ILE A 37 -2.34 -0.01 1.59
N THR A 38 -2.36 -0.76 0.49
CA THR A 38 -1.40 -1.84 0.28
C THR A 38 -0.45 -1.45 -0.84
N ALA A 39 0.84 -1.65 -0.63
CA ALA A 39 1.84 -1.15 -1.57
C ALA A 39 3.15 -1.92 -1.44
N PRO A 40 3.97 -1.97 -2.51
CA PRO A 40 5.34 -2.45 -2.39
C PRO A 40 6.20 -1.41 -1.67
N LEU A 41 7.31 -1.86 -1.08
CA LEU A 41 8.22 -0.96 -0.36
C LEU A 41 8.71 0.20 -1.22
N ALA A 42 8.90 -0.03 -2.51
CA ALA A 42 9.35 1.04 -3.42
C ALA A 42 8.38 2.21 -3.51
N ALA A 43 7.11 2.00 -3.14
CA ALA A 43 6.08 3.02 -3.21
C ALA A 43 5.96 3.86 -1.92
N VAL A 44 6.85 3.68 -0.95
CA VAL A 44 6.79 4.43 0.31
C VAL A 44 6.67 5.95 0.12
N PRO A 45 7.43 6.60 -0.76
CA PRO A 45 7.28 8.05 -0.95
C PRO A 45 5.87 8.45 -1.41
N LEU A 46 5.28 7.68 -2.31
CA LEU A 46 3.92 7.94 -2.78
C LEU A 46 2.90 7.70 -1.67
N VAL A 47 3.05 6.62 -0.92
CA VAL A 47 2.11 6.29 0.16
C VAL A 47 2.10 7.36 1.25
N ARG A 48 3.25 7.94 1.55
CA ARG A 48 3.33 9.06 2.51
C ARG A 48 2.50 10.26 2.05
N ARG A 49 2.57 10.58 0.76
CA ARG A 49 1.78 11.68 0.19
C ARG A 49 0.29 11.34 0.17
N ILE A 50 -0.05 10.12 -0.20
CA ILE A 50 -1.45 9.67 -0.18
C ILE A 50 -2.02 9.77 1.24
N THR A 51 -1.25 9.35 2.24
CA THR A 51 -1.66 9.40 3.64
C THR A 51 -1.96 10.85 4.06
N GLU A 52 -1.09 11.78 3.71
CA GLU A 52 -1.30 13.19 4.01
C GLU A 52 -2.59 13.72 3.37
N HIS A 53 -2.76 13.46 2.08
CA HIS A 53 -3.97 13.92 1.37
C HIS A 53 -5.24 13.24 1.88
N ALA A 54 -5.16 11.97 2.26
CA ALA A 54 -6.30 11.26 2.83
C ALA A 54 -6.77 11.92 4.14
N TYR A 55 -5.85 12.25 5.03
CA TYR A 55 -6.22 12.94 6.27
C TYR A 55 -6.75 14.34 6.00
N LYS A 56 -6.16 15.07 5.05
CA LYS A 56 -6.69 16.39 4.65
C LYS A 56 -8.09 16.30 4.06
N ALA A 57 -8.42 15.18 3.44
CA ALA A 57 -9.75 14.94 2.89
C ALA A 57 -10.75 14.42 3.94
N GLY A 58 -10.33 14.24 5.19
CA GLY A 58 -11.21 13.84 6.26
C GLY A 58 -11.21 12.36 6.60
N ALA A 59 -10.20 11.59 6.18
CA ALA A 59 -10.11 10.17 6.54
C ALA A 59 -10.09 9.98 8.05
N GLY A 60 -10.59 8.85 8.51
CA GLY A 60 -10.55 8.47 9.91
C GLY A 60 -9.15 7.96 10.29
N LEU A 61 -8.90 6.66 10.06
CA LEU A 61 -7.60 6.05 10.29
C LEU A 61 -7.05 5.53 8.97
N VAL A 62 -5.82 5.92 8.65
CA VAL A 62 -5.12 5.40 7.47
C VAL A 62 -4.09 4.38 7.92
N THR A 63 -4.22 3.16 7.42
CA THR A 63 -3.29 2.06 7.71
C THR A 63 -2.56 1.69 6.43
N SER A 64 -1.25 1.55 6.51
CA SER A 64 -0.42 1.12 5.38
C SER A 64 0.12 -0.27 5.63
N PHE A 65 0.01 -1.11 4.61
CA PHE A 65 0.59 -2.45 4.63
C PHE A 65 1.51 -2.61 3.42
N TYR A 66 2.79 -2.87 3.70
CA TYR A 66 3.80 -2.97 2.64
C TYR A 66 4.21 -4.41 2.40
N SER A 67 4.49 -4.72 1.13
CA SER A 67 5.07 -5.98 0.73
C SER A 67 6.54 -5.77 0.34
N ASP A 68 7.35 -6.79 0.62
CA ASP A 68 8.76 -6.80 0.30
C ASP A 68 9.03 -7.98 -0.64
N GLU A 69 9.31 -7.69 -1.90
CA GLU A 69 9.57 -8.72 -2.90
C GLU A 69 10.82 -9.54 -2.58
N GLU A 70 11.81 -8.92 -1.96
CA GLU A 70 13.03 -9.63 -1.57
C GLU A 70 12.74 -10.63 -0.46
N ALA A 71 11.91 -10.28 0.49
CA ALA A 71 11.50 -11.21 1.54
C ALA A 71 10.71 -12.37 0.95
N THR A 72 9.85 -12.10 -0.02
CA THR A 72 9.10 -13.13 -0.74
C THR A 72 10.06 -14.09 -1.46
N LEU A 73 11.09 -13.56 -2.09
CA LEU A 73 12.10 -14.37 -2.76
C LEU A 73 12.87 -15.25 -1.75
N MET A 74 13.19 -14.70 -0.59
CA MET A 74 13.85 -15.47 0.46
C MET A 74 12.96 -16.61 0.95
N ARG A 75 11.66 -16.39 1.02
CA ARG A 75 10.71 -17.45 1.36
C ARG A 75 10.74 -18.57 0.32
N TYR A 76 10.72 -18.24 -0.96
CA TYR A 76 10.76 -19.25 -2.01
C TYR A 76 12.05 -20.07 -1.98
N ARG A 77 13.16 -19.45 -1.60
CA ARG A 77 14.46 -20.12 -1.58
C ARG A 77 14.67 -20.96 -0.33
N ASN A 78 14.09 -20.60 0.80
CA ASN A 78 14.49 -21.11 2.08
C ASN A 78 13.37 -21.76 2.90
N ALA A 79 12.11 -21.47 2.61
CA ALA A 79 11.01 -21.98 3.41
C ALA A 79 10.78 -23.48 3.15
N PRO A 80 10.28 -24.22 4.15
CA PRO A 80 9.91 -25.63 3.94
C PRO A 80 8.82 -25.74 2.87
N GLY A 81 8.89 -26.83 2.06
CA GLY A 81 7.95 -27.02 0.96
C GLY A 81 6.49 -27.05 1.39
N ASP A 82 6.21 -27.61 2.58
CA ASP A 82 4.85 -27.68 3.09
C ASP A 82 4.29 -26.31 3.53
N SER A 83 5.16 -25.31 3.71
CA SER A 83 4.73 -23.97 4.11
C SER A 83 4.08 -23.19 2.97
N PHE A 84 4.27 -23.62 1.72
CA PHE A 84 3.71 -22.90 0.57
C PHE A 84 2.20 -23.02 0.45
N ASP A 85 1.59 -23.98 1.14
CA ASP A 85 0.15 -24.11 1.23
C ASP A 85 -0.45 -23.24 2.35
N ARG A 86 0.40 -22.53 3.08
CA ARG A 86 -0.02 -21.72 4.22
C ARG A 86 -0.08 -20.25 3.85
N SER A 87 -1.02 -19.56 4.44
CA SER A 87 -1.14 -18.12 4.32
C SER A 87 -1.43 -17.52 5.70
N ALA A 88 -1.23 -16.22 5.82
CA ALA A 88 -1.50 -15.50 7.06
C ALA A 88 -3.01 -15.26 7.20
N GLY A 89 -3.76 -16.30 7.60
CA GLY A 89 -5.21 -16.23 7.72
C GLY A 89 -5.69 -15.09 8.61
N TRP A 90 -4.98 -14.86 9.73
CA TRP A 90 -5.30 -13.76 10.65
C TRP A 90 -5.26 -12.40 9.96
N LEU A 91 -4.37 -12.20 9.00
CA LEU A 91 -4.26 -10.95 8.24
C LEU A 91 -5.45 -10.78 7.32
N TYR A 92 -5.80 -11.81 6.57
CA TYR A 92 -6.92 -11.77 5.63
C TYR A 92 -8.25 -11.62 6.35
N GLU A 93 -8.41 -12.29 7.48
CA GLU A 93 -9.60 -12.14 8.31
C GLU A 93 -9.74 -10.71 8.85
N GLY A 94 -8.63 -10.10 9.27
CA GLY A 94 -8.61 -8.72 9.73
C GLY A 94 -8.98 -7.75 8.61
N MET A 95 -8.45 -7.96 7.41
CA MET A 95 -8.79 -7.13 6.27
C MET A 95 -10.27 -7.25 5.89
N ALA A 96 -10.80 -8.47 5.86
CA ALA A 96 -12.20 -8.69 5.57
C ALA A 96 -13.10 -7.97 6.58
N LYS A 97 -12.73 -7.99 7.85
CA LYS A 97 -13.45 -7.28 8.89
C LYS A 97 -13.42 -5.76 8.67
N ALA A 98 -12.27 -5.22 8.28
CA ALA A 98 -12.13 -3.81 7.98
C ALA A 98 -13.05 -3.40 6.82
N PHE A 99 -13.06 -4.18 5.75
CA PHE A 99 -13.89 -3.88 4.59
C PHE A 99 -15.37 -4.02 4.90
N SER A 100 -15.76 -4.96 5.75
CA SER A 100 -17.14 -5.06 6.23
C SER A 100 -17.57 -3.83 7.03
N ALA A 101 -16.61 -3.15 7.65
CA ALA A 101 -16.84 -1.90 8.37
C ALA A 101 -16.68 -0.65 7.49
N ASN A 102 -16.74 -0.81 6.17
CA ASN A 102 -16.66 0.26 5.18
C ASN A 102 -15.29 0.94 5.05
N THR A 103 -14.22 0.25 5.41
CA THR A 103 -12.86 0.75 5.14
C THR A 103 -12.63 0.80 3.64
N ALA A 104 -12.17 1.93 3.13
CA ALA A 104 -11.78 2.06 1.74
C ALA A 104 -10.46 1.35 1.49
N ARG A 105 -10.24 0.92 0.26
CA ARG A 105 -9.02 0.22 -0.13
C ARG A 105 -8.34 0.95 -1.28
N LEU A 106 -7.04 1.16 -1.15
CA LEU A 106 -6.19 1.60 -2.26
C LEU A 106 -5.03 0.63 -2.39
N ALA A 107 -4.92 -0.03 -3.52
CA ALA A 107 -3.80 -0.90 -3.83
C ALA A 107 -2.87 -0.17 -4.79
N VAL A 108 -1.63 0.07 -4.35
CA VAL A 108 -0.60 0.64 -5.21
C VAL A 108 0.14 -0.52 -5.85
N ALA A 109 0.05 -0.61 -7.17
CA ALA A 109 0.76 -1.64 -7.91
C ALA A 109 2.20 -1.21 -8.11
N GLY A 110 3.12 -2.18 -7.93
CA GLY A 110 4.52 -1.99 -8.26
C GLY A 110 4.85 -2.72 -9.55
N ASP A 111 5.70 -2.13 -10.34
CA ASP A 111 6.30 -2.83 -11.49
C ASP A 111 7.59 -3.50 -11.09
#